data_6a095dca7abd72cf4ffdd1e773e68c1c
#
_entry.id   6a095dca7abd72cf4ffdd1e773e68c1c
#
_cell.length_a   1.000
_cell.length_b   1.000
_cell.length_c   1.000
_cell.angle_alpha   90.00
_cell.angle_beta   90.00
_cell.angle_gamma   90.00
#
_symmetry.space_group_name_H-M   'P 1'
#
loop_
_entity.id
_entity.type
_entity.pdbx_description
1 polymer ?
#
loop_
_entity_poly.entity_id
_entity_poly.type
_entity_poly.pdbx_seq_one_letter_code
_entity_poly.pdbx_strand_id
1 'polypeptide(L)'
;DSWHYEYQRINCQGRFLSETAFRKLTGKSVDIHPGQYKAINRTDGSGSYEIRTESKVITNMVTRQELATSFSGYVPYDVLSTTIPFYLLDDSDYEKITQGLTPEWKEVMVCFNIQGEDSYAFARELFLAIVDASGPECELPSYYDRVEKIVDEEKGEPYWGDSDSMTKISYDSPDSSDFRSYWTYMPKFRILDQNDFLKTFAVFLMMFLFISIVCILATLIICYTRCQTIALNNRYVFDDLRRLGGSPKFLASEVRAQCSRVFFLPSVIGMIAMYLLYISIMYVNDGTGISSTELLGLLLCAGILLLIAIFVYLVYRMTVKKICRQLLPAIVHKKYKKISNSKI
;
A
#
# COMPACT_ATOMS: atom_id res chain seq x y z
N ASP A 1 27.35 3.10 -24.92
CA ASP A 1 26.07 3.13 -25.67
C ASP A 1 25.60 1.73 -26.09
N SER A 2 26.51 0.79 -26.44
CA SER A 2 26.16 -0.59 -26.77
C SER A 2 25.61 -1.37 -25.57
N TRP A 3 26.19 -1.16 -24.40
CA TRP A 3 25.73 -1.78 -23.15
C TRP A 3 24.29 -1.36 -22.78
N HIS A 4 23.95 -0.10 -22.99
CA HIS A 4 22.61 0.40 -22.70
C HIS A 4 21.55 -0.18 -23.67
N TYR A 5 21.93 -0.43 -24.92
CA TYR A 5 21.05 -1.02 -25.92
C TYR A 5 20.81 -2.53 -25.67
N GLU A 6 21.83 -3.28 -25.27
CA GLU A 6 21.69 -4.70 -24.91
C GLU A 6 20.90 -4.89 -23.60
N TYR A 7 21.17 -4.07 -22.58
CA TYR A 7 20.39 -4.07 -21.34
C TYR A 7 18.91 -3.76 -21.59
N GLN A 8 18.62 -2.81 -22.47
CA GLN A 8 17.24 -2.55 -22.89
C GLN A 8 16.61 -3.72 -23.68
N ARG A 9 17.38 -4.46 -24.44
CA ARG A 9 16.92 -5.65 -25.16
C ARG A 9 16.57 -6.79 -24.19
N ILE A 10 17.33 -6.97 -23.15
CA ILE A 10 17.10 -7.98 -22.11
C ILE A 10 15.93 -7.59 -21.22
N ASN A 11 15.82 -6.32 -20.84
CA ASN A 11 14.73 -5.82 -19.99
C ASN A 11 13.38 -5.66 -20.69
N CYS A 12 13.29 -5.90 -21.99
CA CYS A 12 12.02 -6.01 -22.70
C CYS A 12 11.34 -7.36 -22.50
N GLN A 13 11.68 -8.10 -21.47
CA GLN A 13 11.07 -9.38 -21.20
C GLN A 13 9.62 -9.18 -20.80
N GLY A 14 8.76 -9.69 -21.61
CA GLY A 14 7.34 -9.75 -21.39
C GLY A 14 6.84 -11.15 -21.67
N ARG A 15 5.75 -11.51 -21.04
CA ARG A 15 5.01 -12.71 -21.40
C ARG A 15 4.09 -12.38 -22.55
N PHE A 16 4.09 -13.22 -23.56
CA PHE A 16 3.28 -13.01 -24.76
C PHE A 16 2.13 -14.01 -24.77
N LEU A 17 0.93 -13.51 -25.04
CA LEU A 17 -0.28 -14.30 -25.22
C LEU A 17 -0.82 -14.06 -26.64
N SER A 18 -1.37 -15.10 -27.25
CA SER A 18 -2.17 -14.92 -28.45
C SER A 18 -3.56 -14.38 -28.10
N GLU A 19 -4.21 -13.74 -29.08
CA GLU A 19 -5.60 -13.28 -28.95
C GLU A 19 -6.54 -14.41 -28.51
N THR A 20 -6.39 -15.58 -29.13
CA THR A 20 -7.18 -16.76 -28.77
C THR A 20 -6.91 -17.24 -27.36
N ALA A 21 -5.65 -17.25 -26.90
CA ALA A 21 -5.32 -17.61 -25.53
C ALA A 21 -5.91 -16.62 -24.51
N PHE A 22 -5.82 -15.32 -24.79
CA PHE A 22 -6.43 -14.29 -23.97
C PHE A 22 -7.96 -14.43 -23.87
N ARG A 23 -8.62 -14.67 -25.00
CA ARG A 23 -10.08 -14.90 -25.05
C ARG A 23 -10.50 -16.13 -24.24
N LYS A 24 -9.75 -17.24 -24.36
CA LYS A 24 -10.01 -18.44 -23.55
C LYS A 24 -9.85 -18.20 -22.06
N LEU A 25 -8.84 -17.43 -21.67
CA LEU A 25 -8.52 -17.15 -20.27
C LEU A 25 -9.54 -16.17 -19.64
N THR A 26 -9.94 -15.14 -20.36
CA THR A 26 -10.68 -14.00 -19.81
C THR A 26 -12.15 -13.96 -20.23
N GLY A 27 -12.51 -14.69 -21.28
CA GLY A 27 -13.82 -14.58 -21.94
C GLY A 27 -14.01 -13.29 -22.76
N LYS A 28 -12.99 -12.42 -22.85
CA LYS A 28 -13.03 -11.15 -23.57
C LYS A 28 -12.36 -11.28 -24.91
N SER A 29 -12.96 -10.70 -25.96
CA SER A 29 -12.33 -10.57 -27.27
C SER A 29 -11.57 -9.26 -27.37
N VAL A 30 -10.41 -9.33 -27.97
CA VAL A 30 -9.55 -8.16 -28.26
C VAL A 30 -9.24 -8.22 -29.76
N ASP A 31 -9.42 -7.13 -30.46
CA ASP A 31 -9.08 -7.04 -31.88
C ASP A 31 -7.62 -6.54 -32.00
N ILE A 32 -6.77 -7.38 -32.60
CA ILE A 32 -5.35 -7.10 -32.85
C ILE A 32 -5.04 -7.47 -34.30
N HIS A 33 -4.50 -6.53 -35.04
CA HIS A 33 -4.11 -6.81 -36.44
C HIS A 33 -2.66 -7.33 -36.50
N PRO A 34 -2.33 -8.17 -37.50
CA PRO A 34 -0.96 -8.60 -37.75
C PRO A 34 0.02 -7.41 -37.80
N GLY A 35 1.18 -7.56 -37.20
CA GLY A 35 2.16 -6.47 -37.04
C GLY A 35 1.86 -5.49 -35.90
N GLN A 36 0.89 -5.79 -35.07
CA GLN A 36 0.57 -4.97 -33.89
C GLN A 36 0.64 -5.78 -32.60
N TYR A 37 0.91 -5.07 -31.50
CA TYR A 37 0.79 -5.64 -30.16
C TYR A 37 0.05 -4.70 -29.22
N LYS A 38 -0.61 -5.27 -28.22
CA LYS A 38 -1.23 -4.56 -27.11
C LYS A 38 -0.61 -5.01 -25.81
N ALA A 39 -0.59 -4.12 -24.81
CA ALA A 39 -0.12 -4.46 -23.47
C ALA A 39 -1.30 -4.59 -22.52
N ILE A 40 -1.24 -5.55 -21.60
CA ILE A 40 -2.23 -5.68 -20.53
C ILE A 40 -1.88 -4.70 -19.44
N ASN A 41 -2.85 -3.89 -19.05
CA ASN A 41 -2.72 -2.93 -17.96
C ASN A 41 -3.85 -3.13 -16.92
N ARG A 42 -3.73 -2.50 -15.77
CA ARG A 42 -4.79 -2.51 -14.77
C ARG A 42 -5.99 -1.66 -15.22
N THR A 43 -7.16 -2.01 -14.72
CA THR A 43 -8.41 -1.30 -15.05
C THR A 43 -8.41 0.14 -14.54
N ASP A 44 -7.67 0.43 -13.47
CA ASP A 44 -7.50 1.76 -12.88
C ASP A 44 -6.44 2.63 -13.60
N GLY A 45 -5.75 2.08 -14.62
CA GLY A 45 -4.69 2.76 -15.35
C GLY A 45 -3.34 2.76 -14.64
N SER A 46 -3.24 2.26 -13.41
CA SER A 46 -1.98 2.07 -12.71
C SER A 46 -1.26 0.84 -13.28
N GLY A 47 -0.46 1.04 -14.31
CA GLY A 47 0.23 -0.02 -15.00
C GLY A 47 1.51 -0.48 -14.33
N SER A 48 2.01 -1.63 -14.76
CA SER A 48 3.37 -2.04 -14.47
C SER A 48 4.36 -0.98 -14.99
N TYR A 49 5.31 -0.56 -14.17
CA TYR A 49 6.34 0.44 -14.53
C TYR A 49 7.21 0.03 -15.73
N GLU A 50 7.11 -1.21 -16.17
CA GLU A 50 7.97 -1.82 -17.21
C GLU A 50 7.26 -2.04 -18.54
N ILE A 51 6.00 -1.62 -18.70
CA ILE A 51 5.30 -1.76 -20.00
C ILE A 51 5.97 -0.86 -21.02
N ARG A 52 6.58 -1.48 -22.05
CA ARG A 52 7.22 -0.75 -23.14
C ARG A 52 6.30 -0.67 -24.33
N THR A 53 6.08 0.55 -24.78
CA THR A 53 5.21 0.89 -25.91
C THR A 53 5.97 1.31 -27.15
N GLU A 54 7.29 1.44 -27.04
CA GLU A 54 8.15 1.98 -28.12
C GLU A 54 8.83 0.89 -28.96
N SER A 55 8.64 -0.39 -28.61
CA SER A 55 9.28 -1.49 -29.32
C SER A 55 8.73 -1.63 -30.74
N LYS A 56 9.59 -1.52 -31.72
CA LYS A 56 9.28 -1.74 -33.14
C LYS A 56 9.56 -3.17 -33.62
N VAL A 57 10.30 -3.91 -32.82
CA VAL A 57 10.67 -5.30 -33.11
C VAL A 57 10.57 -6.10 -31.81
N ILE A 58 9.90 -7.23 -31.89
CA ILE A 58 9.89 -8.25 -30.83
C ILE A 58 10.84 -9.35 -31.26
N THR A 59 11.81 -9.69 -30.41
CA THR A 59 12.78 -10.75 -30.67
C THR A 59 12.56 -11.90 -29.72
N ASN A 60 12.39 -13.11 -30.25
CA ASN A 60 12.41 -14.32 -29.44
C ASN A 60 13.84 -14.61 -29.00
N MET A 61 14.14 -14.55 -27.70
CA MET A 61 15.52 -14.70 -27.23
C MET A 61 16.08 -16.11 -27.41
N VAL A 62 15.22 -17.12 -27.48
CA VAL A 62 15.63 -18.53 -27.68
C VAL A 62 15.87 -18.85 -29.15
N THR A 63 14.89 -18.55 -29.99
CA THR A 63 14.96 -18.90 -31.44
C THR A 63 15.60 -17.82 -32.31
N ARG A 64 15.81 -16.62 -31.76
CA ARG A 64 16.31 -15.42 -32.45
C ARG A 64 15.42 -14.94 -33.60
N GLN A 65 14.19 -15.42 -33.65
CA GLN A 65 13.22 -14.91 -34.60
C GLN A 65 12.82 -13.49 -34.26
N GLU A 66 12.68 -12.66 -35.27
CA GLU A 66 12.29 -11.26 -35.12
C GLU A 66 10.93 -11.02 -35.77
N LEU A 67 10.10 -10.25 -35.12
CA LEU A 67 8.79 -9.82 -35.57
C LEU A 67 8.72 -8.30 -35.57
N ALA A 68 8.55 -7.68 -36.72
CA ALA A 68 8.32 -6.25 -36.82
C ALA A 68 6.89 -5.94 -36.29
N THR A 69 6.80 -5.05 -35.30
CA THR A 69 5.52 -4.76 -34.62
C THR A 69 5.39 -3.27 -34.27
N SER A 70 4.16 -2.88 -33.99
CA SER A 70 3.85 -1.54 -33.47
C SER A 70 2.86 -1.62 -32.31
N PHE A 71 3.05 -0.77 -31.33
CA PHE A 71 2.11 -0.68 -30.18
C PHE A 71 0.77 -0.11 -30.64
N SER A 72 -0.33 -0.79 -30.31
CA SER A 72 -1.69 -0.39 -30.70
C SER A 72 -2.63 -0.07 -29.53
N GLY A 73 -2.14 -0.12 -28.28
CA GLY A 73 -2.90 0.29 -27.10
C GLY A 73 -2.87 -0.67 -25.93
N TYR A 74 -3.65 -0.36 -24.91
CA TYR A 74 -3.76 -1.14 -23.69
C TYR A 74 -5.05 -1.93 -23.63
N VAL A 75 -4.99 -3.08 -22.95
CA VAL A 75 -6.15 -3.91 -22.62
C VAL A 75 -6.27 -3.97 -21.10
N PRO A 76 -7.37 -3.45 -20.51
CA PRO A 76 -7.55 -3.44 -19.07
C PRO A 76 -7.90 -4.84 -18.56
N TYR A 77 -7.02 -5.42 -17.73
CA TYR A 77 -7.27 -6.71 -17.08
C TYR A 77 -6.39 -6.90 -15.82
N ASP A 78 -7.00 -6.81 -14.65
CA ASP A 78 -6.29 -6.77 -13.37
C ASP A 78 -5.56 -8.07 -12.99
N VAL A 79 -6.12 -9.23 -13.36
CA VAL A 79 -5.57 -10.54 -12.95
C VAL A 79 -4.21 -10.82 -13.58
N LEU A 80 -3.98 -10.32 -14.80
CA LEU A 80 -2.72 -10.49 -15.53
C LEU A 80 -1.78 -9.30 -15.37
N SER A 81 -2.23 -8.23 -14.72
CA SER A 81 -1.38 -7.08 -14.43
C SER A 81 -0.47 -7.39 -13.24
N THR A 82 0.70 -7.93 -13.54
CA THR A 82 1.74 -8.32 -12.59
C THR A 82 3.00 -7.48 -12.80
N THR A 83 4.06 -7.74 -12.02
CA THR A 83 5.38 -7.13 -12.18
C THR A 83 6.00 -7.41 -13.56
N ILE A 84 5.68 -8.56 -14.18
CA ILE A 84 6.13 -8.89 -15.53
C ILE A 84 5.01 -8.51 -16.51
N PRO A 85 5.26 -7.63 -17.48
CA PRO A 85 4.24 -7.20 -18.40
C PRO A 85 3.77 -8.34 -19.31
N PHE A 86 2.47 -8.40 -19.56
CA PHE A 86 1.87 -9.27 -20.56
C PHE A 86 1.55 -8.47 -21.82
N TYR A 87 1.92 -9.03 -22.94
CA TYR A 87 1.64 -8.49 -24.26
C TYR A 87 0.75 -9.44 -25.06
N LEU A 88 -0.10 -8.87 -25.86
CA LEU A 88 -1.02 -9.60 -26.72
C LEU A 88 -0.59 -9.42 -28.18
N LEU A 89 -0.55 -10.53 -28.89
CA LEU A 89 -0.28 -10.60 -30.33
C LEU A 89 -1.48 -11.20 -31.06
N ASP A 90 -1.62 -10.86 -32.33
CA ASP A 90 -2.44 -11.64 -33.25
C ASP A 90 -2.01 -13.11 -33.28
N ASP A 91 -2.95 -14.03 -33.48
CA ASP A 91 -2.65 -15.47 -33.47
C ASP A 91 -1.58 -15.87 -34.49
N SER A 92 -1.58 -15.27 -35.69
CA SER A 92 -0.60 -15.57 -36.74
C SER A 92 0.81 -15.08 -36.38
N ASP A 93 0.91 -13.93 -35.76
CA ASP A 93 2.19 -13.37 -35.32
C ASP A 93 2.73 -14.12 -34.07
N TYR A 94 1.83 -14.55 -33.20
CA TYR A 94 2.20 -15.41 -32.08
C TYR A 94 2.76 -16.76 -32.56
N GLU A 95 2.11 -17.40 -33.54
CA GLU A 95 2.62 -18.65 -34.13
C GLU A 95 3.98 -18.46 -34.77
N LYS A 96 4.20 -17.38 -35.53
CA LYS A 96 5.50 -17.06 -36.15
C LYS A 96 6.60 -16.92 -35.10
N ILE A 97 6.40 -16.05 -34.07
CA ILE A 97 7.44 -15.74 -33.09
C ILE A 97 7.74 -16.93 -32.16
N THR A 98 6.79 -17.85 -31.98
CA THR A 98 6.94 -19.05 -31.15
C THR A 98 7.34 -20.31 -31.93
N GLN A 99 7.51 -20.21 -33.25
CA GLN A 99 7.91 -21.33 -34.06
C GLN A 99 9.29 -21.83 -33.63
N GLY A 100 9.41 -23.14 -33.41
CA GLY A 100 10.67 -23.78 -32.99
C GLY A 100 10.90 -23.75 -31.47
N LEU A 101 10.05 -23.13 -30.68
CA LEU A 101 10.14 -23.24 -29.24
C LEU A 101 9.76 -24.64 -28.75
N THR A 102 10.60 -25.23 -27.92
CA THR A 102 10.31 -26.47 -27.21
C THR A 102 9.26 -26.23 -26.09
N PRO A 103 8.58 -27.32 -25.63
CA PRO A 103 7.53 -27.17 -24.59
C PRO A 103 8.01 -26.51 -23.29
N GLU A 104 9.27 -26.64 -22.92
CA GLU A 104 9.88 -26.06 -21.73
C GLU A 104 9.90 -24.52 -21.72
N TRP A 105 9.78 -23.88 -22.89
CA TRP A 105 9.68 -22.44 -23.05
C TRP A 105 8.23 -21.95 -23.18
N LYS A 106 7.25 -22.85 -23.07
CA LYS A 106 5.83 -22.51 -23.12
C LYS A 106 5.20 -22.65 -21.75
N GLU A 107 4.62 -21.56 -21.27
CA GLU A 107 3.84 -21.60 -20.03
C GLU A 107 2.39 -21.94 -20.33
N VAL A 108 1.78 -22.80 -19.52
CA VAL A 108 0.34 -23.03 -19.51
C VAL A 108 -0.22 -22.42 -18.24
N MET A 109 -1.05 -21.41 -18.38
CA MET A 109 -1.70 -20.75 -17.26
C MET A 109 -3.13 -21.28 -17.11
N VAL A 110 -3.44 -21.83 -15.93
CA VAL A 110 -4.78 -22.28 -15.59
C VAL A 110 -5.34 -21.38 -14.50
N CYS A 111 -6.39 -20.66 -14.80
CA CYS A 111 -7.11 -19.83 -13.83
C CYS A 111 -8.43 -20.49 -13.45
N PHE A 112 -8.70 -20.59 -12.16
CA PHE A 112 -9.95 -21.14 -11.64
C PHE A 112 -10.41 -20.39 -10.40
N ASN A 113 -11.71 -20.41 -10.14
CA ASN A 113 -12.30 -19.85 -8.93
C ASN A 113 -12.71 -20.98 -8.00
N ILE A 114 -12.38 -20.84 -6.73
CA ILE A 114 -12.80 -21.74 -5.66
C ILE A 114 -14.15 -21.23 -5.15
N GLN A 115 -15.17 -22.11 -5.20
CA GLN A 115 -16.48 -21.84 -4.62
C GLN A 115 -16.55 -22.60 -3.28
N GLY A 116 -16.75 -21.88 -2.19
CA GLY A 116 -16.88 -22.47 -0.85
C GLY A 116 -16.49 -21.48 0.25
N GLU A 117 -16.96 -21.77 1.46
CA GLU A 117 -16.71 -20.92 2.64
C GLU A 117 -15.25 -21.03 3.15
N ASP A 118 -14.58 -22.15 2.88
CA ASP A 118 -13.22 -22.42 3.38
C ASP A 118 -12.17 -22.39 2.24
N SER A 119 -12.21 -21.32 1.47
CA SER A 119 -11.30 -21.12 0.34
C SER A 119 -9.82 -21.05 0.76
N TYR A 120 -9.54 -20.59 1.99
CA TYR A 120 -8.17 -20.49 2.50
C TYR A 120 -7.56 -21.87 2.77
N ALA A 121 -8.26 -22.73 3.50
CA ALA A 121 -7.77 -24.07 3.79
C ALA A 121 -7.57 -24.88 2.51
N PHE A 122 -8.52 -24.83 1.59
CA PHE A 122 -8.39 -25.50 0.29
C PHE A 122 -7.18 -24.96 -0.51
N ALA A 123 -7.00 -23.65 -0.59
CA ALA A 123 -5.87 -23.07 -1.31
C ALA A 123 -4.53 -23.48 -0.70
N ARG A 124 -4.46 -23.55 0.63
CA ARG A 124 -3.27 -23.99 1.35
C ARG A 124 -2.98 -25.48 1.12
N GLU A 125 -3.98 -26.34 1.23
CA GLU A 125 -3.82 -27.79 0.99
C GLU A 125 -3.41 -28.06 -0.46
N LEU A 126 -4.04 -27.40 -1.43
CA LEU A 126 -3.68 -27.54 -2.83
C LEU A 126 -2.27 -27.03 -3.11
N PHE A 127 -1.86 -25.92 -2.51
CA PHE A 127 -0.50 -25.40 -2.62
C PHE A 127 0.52 -26.42 -2.10
N LEU A 128 0.31 -26.97 -0.91
CA LEU A 128 1.20 -27.96 -0.34
C LEU A 128 1.23 -29.26 -1.16
N ALA A 129 0.09 -29.69 -1.70
CA ALA A 129 0.03 -30.87 -2.57
C ALA A 129 0.80 -30.65 -3.88
N ILE A 130 0.79 -29.45 -4.45
CA ILE A 130 1.57 -29.11 -5.65
C ILE A 130 3.06 -29.08 -5.31
N VAL A 131 3.45 -28.51 -4.17
CA VAL A 131 4.84 -28.51 -3.68
C VAL A 131 5.34 -29.95 -3.54
N ASP A 132 4.55 -30.81 -2.89
CA ASP A 132 4.89 -32.23 -2.65
C ASP A 132 5.02 -33.02 -3.96
N ALA A 133 4.09 -32.80 -4.90
CA ALA A 133 4.12 -33.46 -6.21
C ALA A 133 5.28 -32.97 -7.09
N SER A 134 5.73 -31.76 -6.89
CA SER A 134 6.83 -31.17 -7.68
C SER A 134 8.19 -31.70 -7.25
N GLY A 135 8.38 -32.06 -5.97
CA GLY A 135 9.64 -32.60 -5.42
C GLY A 135 10.80 -31.59 -5.38
N PRO A 136 11.94 -31.97 -4.79
CA PRO A 136 13.09 -31.06 -4.60
C PRO A 136 13.78 -30.63 -5.90
N GLU A 137 13.54 -31.34 -7.01
CA GLU A 137 14.08 -30.98 -8.32
C GLU A 137 13.43 -29.74 -8.94
N CYS A 138 12.39 -29.22 -8.32
CA CYS A 138 11.72 -27.98 -8.73
C CYS A 138 12.38 -26.70 -8.25
N GLU A 139 13.56 -26.75 -7.70
CA GLU A 139 14.45 -25.59 -7.52
C GLU A 139 14.91 -25.07 -8.89
N LEU A 140 13.98 -24.93 -9.81
CA LEU A 140 14.33 -24.35 -11.10
C LEU A 140 14.39 -22.84 -10.99
N PRO A 141 15.42 -22.24 -11.59
CA PRO A 141 15.47 -20.80 -11.72
C PRO A 141 14.20 -20.28 -12.39
N SER A 142 13.80 -19.07 -12.05
CA SER A 142 12.64 -18.45 -12.69
C SER A 142 12.85 -18.41 -14.20
N TYR A 143 11.77 -18.29 -14.96
CA TYR A 143 11.87 -18.13 -16.43
C TYR A 143 12.80 -16.97 -16.81
N TYR A 144 12.80 -15.91 -16.03
CA TYR A 144 13.69 -14.77 -16.16
C TYR A 144 15.15 -15.19 -16.08
N ASP A 145 15.51 -15.95 -15.06
CA ASP A 145 16.88 -16.40 -14.82
C ASP A 145 17.38 -17.31 -15.95
N ARG A 146 16.51 -18.13 -16.54
CA ARG A 146 16.89 -18.98 -17.69
C ARG A 146 17.26 -18.19 -18.93
N VAL A 147 16.55 -17.09 -19.19
CA VAL A 147 16.88 -16.20 -20.33
C VAL A 147 18.16 -15.42 -20.06
N GLU A 148 18.36 -14.92 -18.84
CA GLU A 148 19.62 -14.26 -18.45
C GLU A 148 20.80 -15.22 -18.58
N LYS A 149 20.67 -16.45 -18.14
CA LYS A 149 21.71 -17.46 -18.26
C LYS A 149 22.15 -17.67 -19.73
N ILE A 150 21.20 -17.75 -20.65
CA ILE A 150 21.53 -17.86 -22.10
C ILE A 150 22.31 -16.64 -22.56
N VAL A 151 21.93 -15.45 -22.15
CA VAL A 151 22.58 -14.20 -22.55
C VAL A 151 23.99 -14.10 -21.98
N ASP A 152 24.17 -14.46 -20.72
CA ASP A 152 25.48 -14.42 -20.07
C ASP A 152 26.42 -15.47 -20.65
N GLU A 153 25.92 -16.69 -20.94
CA GLU A 153 26.69 -17.74 -21.63
C GLU A 153 27.15 -17.28 -23.03
N GLU A 154 26.29 -16.57 -23.76
CA GLU A 154 26.66 -16.01 -25.09
C GLU A 154 27.73 -14.91 -24.97
N LYS A 155 27.75 -14.16 -23.90
CA LYS A 155 28.77 -13.14 -23.64
C LYS A 155 30.07 -13.74 -23.07
N GLY A 156 30.05 -14.99 -22.64
CA GLY A 156 31.15 -15.63 -21.93
C GLY A 156 31.32 -15.12 -20.51
N GLU A 157 30.25 -14.55 -19.92
CA GLU A 157 30.20 -14.08 -18.55
C GLU A 157 29.62 -15.16 -17.63
N PRO A 158 30.09 -15.26 -16.36
CA PRO A 158 29.48 -16.18 -15.41
C PRO A 158 28.07 -15.71 -15.06
N TYR A 159 27.09 -16.59 -15.14
CA TYR A 159 25.74 -16.29 -14.73
C TYR A 159 25.68 -15.98 -13.23
N TRP A 160 25.13 -14.83 -12.88
CA TRP A 160 25.10 -14.35 -11.48
C TRP A 160 24.32 -15.28 -10.54
N GLY A 161 23.32 -16.00 -11.08
CA GLY A 161 22.51 -16.96 -10.33
C GLY A 161 23.24 -18.23 -9.91
N ASP A 162 24.39 -18.53 -10.50
CA ASP A 162 25.27 -19.63 -10.07
C ASP A 162 26.16 -19.23 -8.88
N SER A 163 26.08 -17.97 -8.42
CA SER A 163 26.85 -17.50 -7.26
C SER A 163 26.27 -18.03 -5.94
N ASP A 164 27.12 -18.33 -4.96
CA ASP A 164 26.71 -18.76 -3.62
C ASP A 164 25.93 -17.68 -2.83
N SER A 165 25.85 -16.46 -3.35
CA SER A 165 25.12 -15.34 -2.77
C SER A 165 23.61 -15.34 -3.09
N MET A 166 23.16 -16.18 -4.04
CA MET A 166 21.75 -16.29 -4.37
C MET A 166 20.94 -16.94 -3.25
N THR A 167 19.79 -16.37 -2.97
CA THR A 167 18.81 -16.97 -2.08
C THR A 167 18.24 -18.22 -2.77
N LYS A 168 18.68 -19.40 -2.34
CA LYS A 168 18.11 -20.65 -2.82
C LYS A 168 16.73 -20.84 -2.21
N ILE A 169 15.77 -21.23 -3.04
CA ILE A 169 14.44 -21.60 -2.56
C ILE A 169 14.56 -22.86 -1.73
N SER A 170 14.20 -22.78 -0.46
CA SER A 170 14.27 -23.93 0.46
C SER A 170 12.93 -24.64 0.56
N TYR A 171 12.95 -25.95 0.44
CA TYR A 171 11.82 -26.83 0.72
C TYR A 171 11.44 -26.88 2.20
N ASP A 172 12.33 -26.44 3.09
CA ASP A 172 12.12 -26.47 4.54
C ASP A 172 11.02 -25.51 5.02
N SER A 173 10.64 -24.56 4.17
CA SER A 173 9.61 -23.55 4.48
C SER A 173 8.69 -23.26 3.29
N PRO A 174 7.93 -24.22 2.79
CA PRO A 174 7.08 -24.05 1.61
C PRO A 174 5.95 -23.04 1.81
N ASP A 175 5.59 -22.74 3.05
CA ASP A 175 4.59 -21.72 3.41
C ASP A 175 5.16 -20.29 3.41
N SER A 176 6.47 -20.10 3.21
CA SER A 176 7.06 -18.75 3.19
C SER A 176 6.60 -17.96 1.97
N SER A 177 6.44 -16.65 2.14
CA SER A 177 6.11 -15.74 1.03
C SER A 177 7.20 -15.75 -0.04
N ASP A 178 8.46 -15.93 0.36
CA ASP A 178 9.60 -16.01 -0.55
C ASP A 178 9.52 -17.25 -1.44
N PHE A 179 9.21 -18.41 -0.85
CA PHE A 179 8.98 -19.63 -1.62
C PHE A 179 7.87 -19.44 -2.67
N ARG A 180 6.75 -18.84 -2.29
CA ARG A 180 5.64 -18.55 -3.20
C ARG A 180 6.01 -17.52 -4.28
N SER A 181 6.91 -16.61 -4.00
CA SER A 181 7.28 -15.53 -4.93
C SER A 181 8.32 -15.94 -5.97
N TYR A 182 9.21 -16.85 -5.62
CA TYR A 182 10.37 -17.21 -6.45
C TYR A 182 10.27 -18.56 -7.15
N TRP A 183 9.31 -19.39 -6.77
CA TRP A 183 9.15 -20.71 -7.39
C TRP A 183 8.42 -20.64 -8.75
N THR A 184 9.02 -21.18 -9.81
CA THR A 184 8.55 -21.03 -11.20
C THR A 184 7.17 -21.66 -11.45
N TYR A 185 6.87 -22.78 -10.81
CA TYR A 185 5.58 -23.49 -10.99
C TYR A 185 4.55 -23.12 -9.94
N MET A 186 4.78 -22.06 -9.23
CA MET A 186 3.98 -21.70 -8.10
C MET A 186 2.55 -21.33 -8.48
N PRO A 187 1.56 -22.04 -7.93
CA PRO A 187 0.19 -21.59 -8.02
C PRO A 187 0.01 -20.32 -7.21
N LYS A 188 -0.46 -19.27 -7.85
CA LYS A 188 -0.77 -18.00 -7.18
C LYS A 188 -2.19 -18.06 -6.65
N PHE A 189 -2.34 -18.08 -5.34
CA PHE A 189 -3.62 -18.01 -4.67
C PHE A 189 -3.81 -16.64 -4.04
N ARG A 190 -4.71 -15.86 -4.60
CA ARG A 190 -5.05 -14.53 -4.08
C ARG A 190 -5.33 -14.52 -2.57
N ILE A 191 -6.01 -15.57 -2.07
CA ILE A 191 -6.36 -15.67 -0.65
C ILE A 191 -5.13 -15.89 0.25
N LEU A 192 -4.13 -16.65 -0.21
CA LEU A 192 -2.88 -16.88 0.53
C LEU A 192 -2.04 -15.60 0.55
N ASP A 193 -1.84 -14.98 -0.61
CA ASP A 193 -1.07 -13.74 -0.73
C ASP A 193 -1.69 -12.61 0.09
N GLN A 194 -3.01 -12.48 0.05
CA GLN A 194 -3.73 -11.50 0.86
C GLN A 194 -3.54 -11.75 2.36
N ASN A 195 -3.58 -13.00 2.81
CA ASN A 195 -3.41 -13.33 4.22
C ASN A 195 -1.99 -13.04 4.71
N ASP A 196 -0.96 -13.35 3.92
CA ASP A 196 0.43 -13.07 4.28
C ASP A 196 0.73 -11.57 4.29
N PHE A 197 0.21 -10.86 3.31
CA PHE A 197 0.27 -9.41 3.28
C PHE A 197 -0.38 -8.81 4.54
N LEU A 198 -1.58 -9.26 4.90
CA LEU A 198 -2.28 -8.80 6.10
C LEU A 198 -1.50 -9.12 7.38
N LYS A 199 -0.87 -10.30 7.49
CA LYS A 199 -0.03 -10.66 8.64
C LYS A 199 1.18 -9.75 8.78
N THR A 200 1.91 -9.53 7.68
CA THR A 200 3.09 -8.65 7.67
C THR A 200 2.72 -7.22 8.03
N PHE A 201 1.66 -6.69 7.40
CA PHE A 201 1.18 -5.34 7.69
C PHE A 201 0.58 -5.20 9.09
N ALA A 202 -0.03 -6.25 9.65
CA ALA A 202 -0.58 -6.21 11.00
C ALA A 202 0.49 -5.89 12.05
N VAL A 203 1.71 -6.44 11.91
CA VAL A 203 2.82 -6.14 12.83
C VAL A 203 3.21 -4.66 12.73
N PHE A 204 3.38 -4.13 11.53
CA PHE A 204 3.68 -2.70 11.33
C PHE A 204 2.54 -1.81 11.83
N LEU A 205 1.29 -2.17 11.54
CA LEU A 205 0.12 -1.44 12.01
C LEU A 205 0.07 -1.36 13.54
N MET A 206 0.29 -2.49 14.22
CA MET A 206 0.33 -2.55 15.69
C MET A 206 1.45 -1.68 16.27
N MET A 207 2.63 -1.70 15.66
CA MET A 207 3.75 -0.86 16.06
C MET A 207 3.42 0.63 15.90
N PHE A 208 2.89 1.04 14.73
CA PHE A 208 2.50 2.44 14.48
C PHE A 208 1.36 2.89 15.40
N LEU A 209 0.39 2.01 15.66
CA LEU A 209 -0.72 2.30 16.57
C LEU A 209 -0.22 2.52 18.00
N PHE A 210 0.70 1.67 18.47
CA PHE A 210 1.32 1.82 19.79
C PHE A 210 2.08 3.16 19.91
N ILE A 211 2.94 3.47 18.92
CA ILE A 211 3.69 4.74 18.89
C ILE A 211 2.72 5.93 18.87
N SER A 212 1.65 5.86 18.06
CA SER A 212 0.64 6.91 17.98
C SER A 212 -0.07 7.16 19.31
N ILE A 213 -0.45 6.10 20.02
CA ILE A 213 -1.07 6.21 21.36
C ILE A 213 -0.10 6.88 22.34
N VAL A 214 1.16 6.46 22.36
CA VAL A 214 2.18 7.05 23.24
C VAL A 214 2.38 8.54 22.92
N CYS A 215 2.48 8.91 21.65
CA CYS A 215 2.62 10.30 21.21
C CYS A 215 1.41 11.16 21.59
N ILE A 216 0.19 10.65 21.43
CA ILE A 216 -1.04 11.35 21.82
C ILE A 216 -1.05 11.58 23.33
N LEU A 217 -0.77 10.55 24.12
CA LEU A 217 -0.75 10.68 25.59
C LEU A 217 0.33 11.66 26.05
N ALA A 218 1.54 11.60 25.48
CA ALA A 218 2.61 12.54 25.79
C ALA A 218 2.21 13.99 25.46
N THR A 219 1.60 14.22 24.28
CA THR A 219 1.12 15.54 23.88
C THR A 219 0.05 16.07 24.83
N LEU A 220 -0.89 15.23 25.24
CA LEU A 220 -1.94 15.63 26.19
C LEU A 220 -1.38 15.97 27.57
N ILE A 221 -0.39 15.21 28.06
CA ILE A 221 0.30 15.51 29.32
C ILE A 221 1.03 16.85 29.21
N ILE A 222 1.75 17.08 28.12
CA ILE A 222 2.46 18.34 27.87
C ILE A 222 1.47 19.52 27.82
N CYS A 223 0.37 19.40 27.09
CA CYS A 223 -0.66 20.44 27.05
C CYS A 223 -1.29 20.70 28.42
N TYR A 224 -1.60 19.64 29.16
CA TYR A 224 -2.14 19.76 30.52
C TYR A 224 -1.16 20.46 31.46
N THR A 225 0.09 20.01 31.51
CA THR A 225 1.12 20.61 32.39
C THR A 225 1.42 22.05 31.99
N ARG A 226 1.43 22.38 30.72
CA ARG A 226 1.62 23.76 30.24
C ARG A 226 0.46 24.66 30.70
N CYS A 227 -0.78 24.21 30.55
CA CYS A 227 -1.93 24.97 31.02
C CYS A 227 -1.91 25.14 32.56
N GLN A 228 -1.49 24.12 33.31
CA GLN A 228 -1.33 24.19 34.75
C GLN A 228 -0.25 25.20 35.14
N THR A 229 0.91 25.19 34.51
CA THR A 229 2.01 26.13 34.75
C THR A 229 1.60 27.58 34.45
N ILE A 230 0.92 27.82 33.31
CA ILE A 230 0.40 29.14 32.95
C ILE A 230 -0.59 29.65 34.04
N ALA A 231 -1.48 28.78 34.51
CA ALA A 231 -2.46 29.09 35.52
C ALA A 231 -1.81 29.43 36.87
N LEU A 232 -0.81 28.66 37.29
CA LEU A 232 -0.07 28.88 38.54
C LEU A 232 0.78 30.17 38.48
N ASN A 233 1.52 30.38 37.39
CA ASN A 233 2.37 31.57 37.23
C ASN A 233 1.54 32.87 37.18
N ASN A 234 0.35 32.82 36.62
CA ASN A 234 -0.53 34.00 36.50
C ASN A 234 -1.52 34.11 37.63
N ARG A 235 -1.40 33.31 38.70
CA ARG A 235 -2.36 33.30 39.82
C ARG A 235 -2.49 34.66 40.48
N TYR A 236 -1.38 35.37 40.73
CA TYR A 236 -1.37 36.69 41.30
C TYR A 236 -2.07 37.73 40.42
N VAL A 237 -1.90 37.63 39.10
CA VAL A 237 -2.59 38.51 38.13
C VAL A 237 -4.10 38.28 38.18
N PHE A 238 -4.55 37.05 38.32
CA PHE A 238 -5.97 36.72 38.46
C PHE A 238 -6.53 37.20 39.81
N ASP A 239 -5.75 37.16 40.88
CA ASP A 239 -6.14 37.69 42.20
C ASP A 239 -6.22 39.22 42.15
N ASP A 240 -5.31 39.94 41.51
CA ASP A 240 -5.34 41.40 41.31
C ASP A 240 -6.53 41.83 40.46
N LEU A 241 -6.76 41.16 39.32
CA LEU A 241 -7.95 41.41 38.49
C LEU A 241 -9.25 41.22 39.24
N ARG A 242 -9.28 40.24 40.17
CA ARG A 242 -10.43 40.02 41.05
C ARG A 242 -10.61 41.14 42.05
N ARG A 243 -9.52 41.68 42.63
CA ARG A 243 -9.55 42.85 43.55
C ARG A 243 -10.02 44.10 42.85
N LEU A 244 -9.68 44.26 41.56
CA LEU A 244 -10.14 45.36 40.71
C LEU A 244 -11.60 45.20 40.23
N GLY A 245 -12.31 44.19 40.69
CA GLY A 245 -13.74 43.98 40.38
C GLY A 245 -14.01 43.11 39.16
N GLY A 246 -13.00 42.41 38.63
CA GLY A 246 -13.16 41.48 37.52
C GLY A 246 -14.19 40.40 37.83
N SER A 247 -15.20 40.22 36.99
CA SER A 247 -16.24 39.21 37.21
C SER A 247 -15.66 37.80 37.09
N PRO A 248 -16.15 36.84 37.89
CA PRO A 248 -15.70 35.42 37.78
C PRO A 248 -15.90 34.81 36.38
N LYS A 249 -16.90 35.29 35.65
CA LYS A 249 -17.15 34.85 34.26
C LYS A 249 -16.04 35.35 33.31
N PHE A 250 -15.60 36.58 33.47
CA PHE A 250 -14.50 37.16 32.69
C PHE A 250 -13.19 36.40 32.93
N LEU A 251 -12.83 36.17 34.20
CA LEU A 251 -11.63 35.42 34.57
C LEU A 251 -11.65 34.00 34.03
N ALA A 252 -12.81 33.32 34.08
CA ALA A 252 -12.95 32.00 33.47
C ALA A 252 -12.84 32.02 31.94
N SER A 253 -13.26 33.12 31.31
CA SER A 253 -13.10 33.31 29.85
C SER A 253 -11.62 33.44 29.45
N GLU A 254 -10.85 34.21 30.22
CA GLU A 254 -9.42 34.38 30.00
C GLU A 254 -8.65 33.06 30.17
N VAL A 255 -8.94 32.29 31.22
CA VAL A 255 -8.36 30.94 31.40
C VAL A 255 -8.69 30.04 30.24
N ARG A 256 -9.93 30.07 29.73
CA ARG A 256 -10.32 29.26 28.54
C ARG A 256 -9.56 29.70 27.32
N ALA A 257 -9.42 30.99 27.06
CA ALA A 257 -8.71 31.52 25.89
C ALA A 257 -7.22 31.11 25.90
N GLN A 258 -6.57 31.18 27.07
CA GLN A 258 -5.17 30.75 27.20
C GLN A 258 -5.01 29.22 26.98
N CYS A 259 -5.83 28.41 27.63
CA CYS A 259 -5.80 26.95 27.44
C CYS A 259 -6.17 26.55 26.00
N SER A 260 -7.11 27.27 25.38
CA SER A 260 -7.52 27.03 23.99
C SER A 260 -6.33 27.17 23.02
N ARG A 261 -5.53 28.21 23.17
CA ARG A 261 -4.33 28.40 22.32
C ARG A 261 -3.32 27.26 22.47
N VAL A 262 -3.15 26.74 23.69
CA VAL A 262 -2.21 25.65 23.95
C VAL A 262 -2.68 24.32 23.33
N PHE A 263 -3.99 24.03 23.36
CA PHE A 263 -4.55 22.78 22.86
C PHE A 263 -4.84 22.82 21.36
N PHE A 264 -5.56 23.85 20.90
CA PHE A 264 -6.08 23.83 19.52
C PHE A 264 -5.07 24.24 18.47
N LEU A 265 -4.18 25.22 18.75
CA LEU A 265 -3.23 25.70 17.74
C LEU A 265 -2.34 24.55 17.24
N PRO A 266 -1.61 23.81 18.09
CA PRO A 266 -0.77 22.70 17.60
C PRO A 266 -1.59 21.56 17.02
N SER A 267 -2.77 21.25 17.60
CA SER A 267 -3.60 20.15 17.12
C SER A 267 -4.18 20.42 15.73
N VAL A 268 -4.66 21.63 15.46
CA VAL A 268 -5.22 21.99 14.14
C VAL A 268 -4.12 22.02 13.09
N ILE A 269 -2.97 22.62 13.39
CA ILE A 269 -1.83 22.63 12.47
C ILE A 269 -1.37 21.22 12.17
N GLY A 270 -1.23 20.37 13.17
CA GLY A 270 -0.81 18.96 13.01
C GLY A 270 -1.80 18.14 12.19
N MET A 271 -3.10 18.28 12.44
CA MET A 271 -4.14 17.57 11.67
C MET A 271 -4.17 18.00 10.20
N ILE A 272 -4.07 19.30 9.94
CA ILE A 272 -4.02 19.83 8.55
C ILE A 272 -2.75 19.33 7.85
N ALA A 273 -1.60 19.42 8.49
CA ALA A 273 -0.33 18.99 7.92
C ALA A 273 -0.34 17.49 7.59
N MET A 274 -0.88 16.65 8.49
CA MET A 274 -1.03 15.20 8.27
C MET A 274 -1.97 14.89 7.11
N TYR A 275 -3.11 15.60 7.03
CA TYR A 275 -4.07 15.36 5.95
C TYR A 275 -3.51 15.77 4.58
N LEU A 276 -2.81 16.90 4.52
CA LEU A 276 -2.13 17.37 3.30
C LEU A 276 -1.00 16.40 2.89
N LEU A 277 -0.22 15.90 3.85
CA LEU A 277 0.82 14.91 3.58
C LEU A 277 0.22 13.62 3.00
N TYR A 278 -0.89 13.14 3.55
CA TYR A 278 -1.57 11.95 3.04
C TYR A 278 -2.09 12.13 1.61
N ILE A 279 -2.71 13.29 1.30
CA ILE A 279 -3.11 13.64 -0.06
C ILE A 279 -1.90 13.69 -1.00
N SER A 280 -0.80 14.30 -0.54
CA SER A 280 0.44 14.41 -1.35
C SER A 280 1.04 13.04 -1.66
N ILE A 281 1.06 12.12 -0.69
CA ILE A 281 1.54 10.75 -0.90
C ILE A 281 0.67 10.03 -1.94
N MET A 282 -0.66 10.13 -1.82
CA MET A 282 -1.56 9.51 -2.80
C MET A 282 -1.36 10.06 -4.20
N TYR A 283 -1.25 11.38 -4.34
CA TYR A 283 -1.07 12.01 -5.64
C TYR A 283 0.27 11.66 -6.30
N VAL A 284 1.34 11.49 -5.52
CA VAL A 284 2.68 11.16 -6.04
C VAL A 284 2.81 9.68 -6.36
N ASN A 285 2.10 8.82 -5.63
CA ASN A 285 2.28 7.36 -5.72
C ASN A 285 1.84 6.80 -7.08
N ASP A 286 0.74 7.26 -7.65
CA ASP A 286 0.15 6.67 -8.85
C ASP A 286 0.23 7.56 -10.11
N GLY A 287 0.56 8.84 -9.99
CA GLY A 287 0.71 9.76 -11.13
C GLY A 287 -0.55 9.99 -12.00
N THR A 288 -1.65 9.29 -11.71
CA THR A 288 -2.86 9.22 -12.55
C THR A 288 -4.09 9.91 -11.94
N GLY A 289 -3.96 10.46 -10.72
CA GLY A 289 -5.08 11.09 -10.00
C GLY A 289 -5.70 10.14 -8.96
N ILE A 290 -6.67 10.66 -8.21
CA ILE A 290 -7.27 9.94 -7.07
C ILE A 290 -8.32 8.96 -7.57
N SER A 291 -8.14 7.66 -7.28
CA SER A 291 -9.10 6.60 -7.59
C SER A 291 -10.28 6.59 -6.59
N SER A 292 -11.37 5.87 -6.93
CA SER A 292 -12.53 5.73 -6.03
C SER A 292 -12.21 5.04 -4.71
N THR A 293 -11.28 4.10 -4.71
CA THR A 293 -10.81 3.40 -3.50
C THR A 293 -9.97 4.31 -2.61
N GLU A 294 -9.15 5.16 -3.19
CA GLU A 294 -8.35 6.16 -2.47
C GLU A 294 -9.20 7.27 -1.89
N LEU A 295 -10.26 7.67 -2.58
CA LEU A 295 -11.25 8.60 -2.05
C LEU A 295 -11.90 8.07 -0.77
N LEU A 296 -12.23 6.76 -0.74
CA LEU A 296 -12.72 6.12 0.48
C LEU A 296 -11.67 6.17 1.61
N GLY A 297 -10.40 5.93 1.29
CA GLY A 297 -9.27 6.07 2.23
C GLY A 297 -9.16 7.49 2.81
N LEU A 298 -9.30 8.52 1.96
CA LEU A 298 -9.33 9.92 2.39
C LEU A 298 -10.49 10.22 3.34
N LEU A 299 -11.67 9.71 3.07
CA LEU A 299 -12.84 9.87 3.94
C LEU A 299 -12.64 9.17 5.29
N LEU A 300 -12.08 7.98 5.31
CA LEU A 300 -11.76 7.26 6.55
C LEU A 300 -10.69 8.00 7.37
N CYS A 301 -9.65 8.52 6.70
CA CYS A 301 -8.63 9.35 7.36
C CYS A 301 -9.25 10.60 7.99
N ALA A 302 -10.13 11.31 7.28
CA ALA A 302 -10.84 12.46 7.81
C ALA A 302 -11.71 12.09 9.03
N GLY A 303 -12.38 10.92 8.99
CA GLY A 303 -13.14 10.39 10.12
C GLY A 303 -12.28 10.13 11.36
N ILE A 304 -11.10 9.53 11.19
CA ILE A 304 -10.14 9.30 12.29
C ILE A 304 -9.66 10.64 12.87
N LEU A 305 -9.30 11.61 12.04
CA LEU A 305 -8.89 12.93 12.50
C LEU A 305 -9.99 13.64 13.28
N LEU A 306 -11.25 13.49 12.86
CA LEU A 306 -12.40 14.02 13.59
C LEU A 306 -12.53 13.37 14.98
N LEU A 307 -12.36 12.06 15.10
CA LEU A 307 -12.39 11.36 16.39
C LEU A 307 -11.27 11.85 17.31
N ILE A 308 -10.06 12.04 16.80
CA ILE A 308 -8.93 12.61 17.54
C ILE A 308 -9.27 14.04 18.00
N ALA A 309 -9.84 14.87 17.13
CA ALA A 309 -10.25 16.24 17.47
C ALA A 309 -11.28 16.27 18.59
N ILE A 310 -12.28 15.37 18.57
CA ILE A 310 -13.27 15.23 19.64
C ILE A 310 -12.58 14.81 20.95
N PHE A 311 -11.66 13.87 20.90
CA PHE A 311 -10.92 13.41 22.08
C PHE A 311 -10.08 14.53 22.69
N VAL A 312 -9.32 15.28 21.88
CA VAL A 312 -8.55 16.46 22.33
C VAL A 312 -9.48 17.51 22.96
N TYR A 313 -10.64 17.76 22.34
CA TYR A 313 -11.63 18.68 22.88
C TYR A 313 -12.17 18.25 24.25
N LEU A 314 -12.41 16.97 24.46
CA LEU A 314 -12.85 16.43 25.74
C LEU A 314 -11.79 16.63 26.83
N VAL A 315 -10.52 16.33 26.52
CA VAL A 315 -9.41 16.55 27.47
C VAL A 315 -9.22 18.03 27.74
N TYR A 316 -9.31 18.89 26.74
CA TYR A 316 -9.34 20.36 26.95
C TYR A 316 -10.45 20.78 27.92
N ARG A 317 -11.69 20.33 27.71
CA ARG A 317 -12.81 20.66 28.64
C ARG A 317 -12.55 20.21 30.04
N MET A 318 -12.00 19.01 30.24
CA MET A 318 -11.65 18.52 31.59
C MET A 318 -10.56 19.36 32.24
N THR A 319 -9.51 19.70 31.48
CA THR A 319 -8.39 20.54 31.94
C THR A 319 -8.87 21.92 32.34
N VAL A 320 -9.61 22.60 31.48
CA VAL A 320 -10.18 23.93 31.79
C VAL A 320 -11.08 23.89 33.06
N LYS A 321 -11.93 22.86 33.17
CA LYS A 321 -12.80 22.71 34.33
C LYS A 321 -11.99 22.54 35.62
N LYS A 322 -10.90 21.78 35.59
CA LYS A 322 -10.01 21.55 36.73
C LYS A 322 -9.27 22.84 37.11
N ILE A 323 -8.70 23.56 36.14
CA ILE A 323 -7.97 24.82 36.37
C ILE A 323 -8.92 25.90 36.90
N CYS A 324 -10.11 26.06 36.31
CA CYS A 324 -11.09 27.02 36.81
C CYS A 324 -11.53 26.72 38.24
N ARG A 325 -11.61 25.46 38.65
CA ARG A 325 -11.91 25.09 40.04
C ARG A 325 -10.77 25.45 41.01
N GLN A 326 -9.53 25.36 40.55
CA GLN A 326 -8.35 25.70 41.37
C GLN A 326 -8.18 27.22 41.56
N LEU A 327 -8.36 27.98 40.46
CA LEU A 327 -8.16 29.44 40.47
C LEU A 327 -9.36 30.22 40.99
N LEU A 328 -10.57 29.69 40.85
CA LEU A 328 -11.80 30.42 41.12
C LEU A 328 -12.75 29.61 42.07
N PRO A 329 -12.32 29.31 43.30
CA PRO A 329 -13.13 28.51 44.26
C PRO A 329 -14.52 29.10 44.52
N ALA A 330 -14.68 30.44 44.42
CA ALA A 330 -15.96 31.14 44.62
C ALA A 330 -17.05 30.80 43.57
N ILE A 331 -16.67 30.33 42.37
CA ILE A 331 -17.65 29.92 41.34
C ILE A 331 -18.29 28.57 41.69
N VAL A 332 -17.52 27.70 42.30
CA VAL A 332 -18.00 26.37 42.71
C VAL A 332 -19.03 26.46 43.81
N HIS A 333 -18.79 27.34 44.79
CA HIS A 333 -19.73 27.53 45.92
C HIS A 333 -21.10 28.07 45.49
N LYS A 334 -21.13 28.97 44.46
CA LYS A 334 -22.40 29.56 43.98
C LYS A 334 -23.26 28.55 43.18
N LYS A 335 -22.63 27.59 42.53
CA LYS A 335 -23.34 26.56 41.76
C LYS A 335 -23.94 25.48 42.69
N TYR A 336 -23.24 25.12 43.74
CA TYR A 336 -23.76 24.20 44.76
C TYR A 336 -24.91 24.83 45.58
N LYS A 337 -24.83 26.13 45.92
CA LYS A 337 -25.89 26.84 46.60
C LYS A 337 -27.18 26.98 45.77
N LYS A 338 -27.03 27.08 44.41
CA LYS A 338 -28.19 27.13 43.51
C LYS A 338 -28.88 25.78 43.34
N ILE A 339 -28.13 24.67 43.43
CA ILE A 339 -28.67 23.30 43.38
C ILE A 339 -29.32 22.91 44.73
N SER A 340 -28.77 23.37 45.84
CA SER A 340 -29.34 23.15 47.16
C SER A 340 -30.67 23.91 47.37
N ASN A 341 -30.75 25.13 46.84
CA ASN A 341 -31.98 25.95 46.95
C ASN A 341 -33.06 25.61 45.90
N SER A 342 -32.76 24.70 44.95
CA SER A 342 -33.72 24.20 43.99
C SER A 342 -34.32 22.85 44.40
N LYS A 343 -33.95 22.34 45.58
CA LYS A 343 -34.44 21.07 46.13
C LYS A 343 -35.21 21.27 47.46
N ILE A 344 -35.55 22.50 47.82
CA ILE A 344 -36.55 22.89 48.80
C ILE A 344 -37.68 23.59 48.02
#